data_eea3ce31a696bb7278930ea1085fc719
#
_entry.id   eea3ce31a696bb7278930ea1085fc719
#
_cell.length_a   1.000
_cell.length_b   1.000
_cell.length_c   1.000
_cell.angle_alpha   90.00
_cell.angle_beta   90.00
_cell.angle_gamma   90.00
#
_symmetry.space_group_name_H-M   'P 1'
#
loop_
_entity.id
_entity.type
_entity.pdbx_description
1 polymer ?
#
loop_
_entity_poly.entity_id
_entity_poly.type
_entity_poly.pdbx_seq_one_letter_code
_entity_poly.pdbx_strand_id
1 'polypeptide(L)'
;MTDSPARTEVACSRVEAYVRAELSSSRHEHVLGVAEYAVFLAGRFGEDQSRARLAALAHDLAREWPPEVMEQTALTDGLPVSTLEREVPKVLHGRAAAVYLREHFHVRDEEVLSAIRNHTLGNTGMSRLEKILFCADYLEQGRKCIEPEFRDRVEQLDLDEMVCACVEHNTRRGHDPADRTLAMYR
;
A
#
# COMPACT_ATOMS: atom_id res chain seq x y z
N MET A 1 7.01 -16.40 7.32
CA MET A 1 8.47 -16.61 7.10
C MET A 1 8.96 -15.34 6.42
N THR A 2 9.91 -14.62 7.00
CA THR A 2 10.45 -13.37 6.44
C THR A 2 11.55 -13.68 5.43
N ASP A 3 11.64 -12.90 4.36
CA ASP A 3 12.76 -12.96 3.43
C ASP A 3 14.04 -12.43 4.11
N SER A 4 15.21 -12.90 3.69
CA SER A 4 16.46 -12.35 4.23
C SER A 4 16.68 -10.92 3.72
N PRO A 5 17.37 -10.04 4.48
CA PRO A 5 17.62 -8.66 4.05
C PRO A 5 18.23 -8.55 2.64
N ALA A 6 19.15 -9.44 2.29
CA ALA A 6 19.75 -9.46 0.95
C ALA A 6 18.73 -9.81 -0.15
N ARG A 7 17.77 -10.71 0.11
CA ARG A 7 16.68 -11.01 -0.83
C ARG A 7 15.73 -9.83 -0.99
N THR A 8 15.39 -9.16 0.10
CA THR A 8 14.54 -7.98 0.09
C THR A 8 15.17 -6.87 -0.76
N GLU A 9 16.46 -6.62 -0.63
CA GLU A 9 17.17 -5.59 -1.41
C GLU A 9 17.19 -5.92 -2.91
N VAL A 10 17.44 -7.19 -3.27
CA VAL A 10 17.36 -7.65 -4.66
C VAL A 10 15.94 -7.49 -5.20
N ALA A 11 14.92 -7.81 -4.41
CA ALA A 11 13.53 -7.61 -4.80
C ALA A 11 13.21 -6.12 -5.01
N CYS A 12 13.65 -5.23 -4.10
CA CYS A 12 13.50 -3.78 -4.26
C CYS A 12 14.05 -3.28 -5.60
N SER A 13 15.30 -3.65 -5.93
CA SER A 13 15.95 -3.22 -7.17
C SER A 13 15.22 -3.71 -8.42
N ARG A 14 14.73 -4.94 -8.40
CA ARG A 14 13.95 -5.52 -9.53
C ARG A 14 12.58 -4.88 -9.67
N VAL A 15 11.88 -4.65 -8.56
CA VAL A 15 10.57 -3.98 -8.55
C VAL A 15 10.69 -2.55 -9.03
N GLU A 16 11.69 -1.81 -8.56
CA GLU A 16 11.93 -0.43 -9.00
C GLU A 16 12.22 -0.34 -10.51
N ALA A 17 13.01 -1.28 -11.06
CA ALA A 17 13.23 -1.37 -12.49
C ALA A 17 11.93 -1.63 -13.27
N TYR A 18 11.06 -2.51 -12.76
CA TYR A 18 9.74 -2.80 -13.34
C TYR A 18 8.84 -1.56 -13.30
N VAL A 19 8.71 -0.91 -12.14
CA VAL A 19 7.89 0.29 -11.95
C VAL A 19 8.29 1.40 -12.92
N ARG A 20 9.60 1.59 -13.12
CA ARG A 20 10.14 2.57 -14.09
C ARG A 20 9.79 2.23 -15.54
N ALA A 21 9.77 0.95 -15.89
CA ALA A 21 9.55 0.51 -17.27
C ALA A 21 8.06 0.44 -17.64
N GLU A 22 7.20 0.06 -16.72
CA GLU A 22 5.83 -0.36 -17.01
C GLU A 22 4.75 0.66 -16.55
N LEU A 23 5.04 1.49 -15.54
CA LEU A 23 4.05 2.45 -15.06
C LEU A 23 4.20 3.82 -15.75
N SER A 24 3.09 4.55 -15.83
CA SER A 24 3.11 5.94 -16.31
C SER A 24 4.04 6.81 -15.44
N SER A 25 4.60 7.88 -16.02
CA SER A 25 5.52 8.77 -15.29
C SER A 25 4.91 9.29 -13.99
N SER A 26 3.63 9.67 -13.99
CA SER A 26 2.96 10.18 -12.79
C SER A 26 2.77 9.08 -11.73
N ARG A 27 2.52 7.84 -12.14
CA ARG A 27 2.41 6.71 -11.21
C ARG A 27 3.78 6.32 -10.66
N HIS A 28 4.81 6.33 -11.50
CA HIS A 28 6.18 6.11 -11.07
C HIS A 28 6.63 7.14 -10.01
N GLU A 29 6.39 8.44 -10.25
CA GLU A 29 6.70 9.49 -9.28
C GLU A 29 5.97 9.28 -7.94
N HIS A 30 4.67 8.94 -7.99
CA HIS A 30 3.89 8.60 -6.82
C HIS A 30 4.49 7.42 -6.04
N VAL A 31 4.79 6.31 -6.71
CA VAL A 31 5.38 5.11 -6.08
C VAL A 31 6.71 5.43 -5.39
N LEU A 32 7.56 6.25 -6.00
CA LEU A 32 8.81 6.68 -5.37
C LEU A 32 8.56 7.56 -4.14
N GLY A 33 7.62 8.50 -4.21
CA GLY A 33 7.23 9.32 -3.07
C GLY A 33 6.69 8.50 -1.90
N VAL A 34 5.84 7.50 -2.20
CA VAL A 34 5.34 6.54 -1.20
C VAL A 34 6.49 5.75 -0.58
N ALA A 35 7.46 5.30 -1.39
CA ALA A 35 8.61 4.53 -0.89
C ALA A 35 9.50 5.36 0.04
N GLU A 36 9.78 6.61 -0.29
CA GLU A 36 10.54 7.53 0.57
C GLU A 36 9.81 7.77 1.90
N TYR A 37 8.52 8.03 1.84
CA TYR A 37 7.74 8.31 3.03
C TYR A 37 7.53 7.07 3.91
N ALA A 38 7.35 5.89 3.31
CA ALA A 38 7.26 4.63 4.04
C ALA A 38 8.58 4.30 4.78
N VAL A 39 9.73 4.55 4.17
CA VAL A 39 11.05 4.38 4.83
C VAL A 39 11.20 5.35 6.00
N PHE A 40 10.78 6.61 5.84
CA PHE A 40 10.76 7.59 6.94
C PHE A 40 9.89 7.13 8.11
N LEU A 41 8.65 6.71 7.85
CA LEU A 41 7.74 6.22 8.88
C LEU A 41 8.25 4.93 9.53
N ALA A 42 8.83 4.01 8.75
CA ALA A 42 9.43 2.78 9.29
C ALA A 42 10.55 3.08 10.29
N GLY A 43 11.44 4.02 9.96
CA GLY A 43 12.48 4.47 10.88
C GLY A 43 11.92 5.08 12.16
N ARG A 44 10.85 5.89 12.04
CA ARG A 44 10.19 6.54 13.17
C ARG A 44 9.50 5.54 14.10
N PHE A 45 8.82 4.55 13.55
CA PHE A 45 8.01 3.61 14.33
C PHE A 45 8.69 2.26 14.60
N GLY A 46 9.99 2.13 14.28
CA GLY A 46 10.78 0.93 14.59
C GLY A 46 10.37 -0.30 13.76
N GLU A 47 10.06 -0.09 12.47
CA GLU A 47 9.82 -1.15 11.49
C GLU A 47 11.04 -1.30 10.56
N ASP A 48 11.16 -2.44 9.89
CA ASP A 48 12.22 -2.67 8.90
C ASP A 48 12.02 -1.78 7.67
N GLN A 49 12.97 -0.87 7.45
CA GLN A 49 12.92 0.10 6.35
C GLN A 49 12.99 -0.56 4.96
N SER A 50 13.73 -1.66 4.81
CA SER A 50 13.82 -2.38 3.53
C SER A 50 12.50 -3.06 3.18
N ARG A 51 11.82 -3.63 4.17
CA ARG A 51 10.47 -4.21 4.01
C ARG A 51 9.44 -3.14 3.67
N ALA A 52 9.48 -2.00 4.36
CA ALA A 52 8.60 -0.87 4.09
C ALA A 52 8.82 -0.30 2.67
N ARG A 53 10.10 -0.17 2.26
CA ARG A 53 10.45 0.23 0.91
C ARG A 53 9.93 -0.75 -0.14
N LEU A 54 10.10 -2.07 0.07
CA LEU A 54 9.62 -3.08 -0.87
C LEU A 54 8.10 -3.04 -1.00
N ALA A 55 7.38 -2.98 0.13
CA ALA A 55 5.92 -2.88 0.14
C ALA A 55 5.43 -1.65 -0.64
N ALA A 56 6.07 -0.50 -0.40
CA ALA A 56 5.73 0.76 -1.05
C ALA A 56 6.05 0.76 -2.55
N LEU A 57 7.20 0.23 -2.98
CA LEU A 57 7.52 0.11 -4.41
C LEU A 57 6.54 -0.81 -5.14
N ALA A 58 5.99 -1.81 -4.47
CA ALA A 58 5.15 -2.83 -5.10
C ALA A 58 3.63 -2.57 -4.98
N HIS A 59 3.17 -1.63 -4.14
CA HIS A 59 1.75 -1.50 -3.81
C HIS A 59 0.86 -1.26 -5.05
N ASP A 60 1.36 -0.52 -6.02
CA ASP A 60 0.64 -0.12 -7.22
C ASP A 60 1.08 -0.84 -8.51
N LEU A 61 1.78 -1.98 -8.42
CA LEU A 61 2.26 -2.75 -9.59
C LEU A 61 1.15 -3.07 -10.60
N ALA A 62 -0.06 -3.31 -10.12
CA ALA A 62 -1.21 -3.66 -10.95
C ALA A 62 -2.20 -2.49 -11.17
N ARG A 63 -1.85 -1.27 -10.73
CA ARG A 63 -2.79 -0.12 -10.70
C ARG A 63 -3.29 0.32 -12.06
N GLU A 64 -2.47 0.14 -13.08
CA GLU A 64 -2.76 0.56 -14.47
C GLU A 64 -3.06 -0.64 -15.39
N TRP A 65 -3.24 -1.83 -14.81
CA TRP A 65 -3.61 -3.01 -15.59
C TRP A 65 -5.07 -2.94 -16.10
N PRO A 66 -5.37 -3.62 -17.21
CA PRO A 66 -6.75 -3.84 -17.63
C PRO A 66 -7.57 -4.50 -16.51
N PRO A 67 -8.83 -4.07 -16.27
CA PRO A 67 -9.64 -4.57 -15.17
C PRO A 67 -9.77 -6.10 -15.13
N GLU A 68 -9.91 -6.73 -16.29
CA GLU A 68 -10.06 -8.18 -16.42
C GLU A 68 -8.78 -8.92 -15.99
N VAL A 69 -7.60 -8.40 -16.35
CA VAL A 69 -6.31 -8.98 -15.95
C VAL A 69 -6.09 -8.80 -14.45
N MET A 70 -6.43 -7.63 -13.94
CA MET A 70 -6.34 -7.32 -12.51
C MET A 70 -7.22 -8.26 -11.69
N GLU A 71 -8.49 -8.43 -12.08
CA GLU A 71 -9.43 -9.31 -11.40
C GLU A 71 -8.98 -10.77 -11.45
N GLN A 72 -8.65 -11.29 -12.64
CA GLN A 72 -8.18 -12.66 -12.80
C GLN A 72 -6.95 -12.95 -11.93
N THR A 73 -5.99 -12.02 -11.91
CA THR A 73 -4.79 -12.18 -11.08
C THR A 73 -5.13 -12.14 -9.60
N ALA A 74 -5.95 -11.20 -9.16
CA ALA A 74 -6.35 -11.07 -7.76
C ALA A 74 -7.03 -12.36 -7.25
N LEU A 75 -7.91 -12.94 -8.05
CA LEU A 75 -8.66 -14.16 -7.68
C LEU A 75 -7.77 -15.38 -7.43
N THR A 76 -6.54 -15.40 -7.93
CA THR A 76 -5.60 -16.50 -7.67
C THR A 76 -5.09 -16.56 -6.24
N ASP A 77 -5.33 -15.51 -5.43
CA ASP A 77 -5.02 -15.54 -4.00
C ASP A 77 -5.98 -16.44 -3.18
N GLY A 78 -7.06 -16.92 -3.80
CA GLY A 78 -8.04 -17.81 -3.17
C GLY A 78 -8.99 -17.11 -2.18
N LEU A 79 -8.91 -15.80 -2.04
CA LEU A 79 -9.80 -15.05 -1.14
C LEU A 79 -11.13 -14.73 -1.82
N PRO A 80 -12.24 -14.70 -1.07
CA PRO A 80 -13.54 -14.31 -1.61
C PRO A 80 -13.52 -12.86 -2.09
N VAL A 81 -14.30 -12.58 -3.13
CA VAL A 81 -14.50 -11.20 -3.61
C VAL A 81 -15.63 -10.57 -2.80
N SER A 82 -15.35 -9.45 -2.16
CA SER A 82 -16.34 -8.66 -1.42
C SER A 82 -17.32 -7.95 -2.36
N THR A 83 -18.43 -7.44 -1.82
CA THR A 83 -19.39 -6.64 -2.59
C THR A 83 -18.72 -5.40 -3.18
N LEU A 84 -17.93 -4.70 -2.38
CA LEU A 84 -17.21 -3.51 -2.85
C LEU A 84 -16.23 -3.82 -4.00
N GLU A 85 -15.49 -4.92 -3.93
CA GLU A 85 -14.57 -5.31 -4.99
C GLU A 85 -15.28 -5.65 -6.30
N ARG A 86 -16.54 -6.13 -6.24
CA ARG A 86 -17.37 -6.32 -7.44
C ARG A 86 -17.89 -5.02 -8.02
N GLU A 87 -18.30 -4.09 -7.16
CA GLU A 87 -18.83 -2.79 -7.56
C GLU A 87 -17.74 -1.82 -8.04
N VAL A 88 -16.54 -1.92 -7.44
CA VAL A 88 -15.38 -1.08 -7.74
C VAL A 88 -14.16 -1.96 -7.99
N PRO A 89 -14.05 -2.66 -9.13
CA PRO A 89 -12.96 -3.62 -9.41
C PRO A 89 -11.55 -3.02 -9.26
N LYS A 90 -11.44 -1.71 -9.40
CA LYS A 90 -10.17 -0.97 -9.25
C LYS A 90 -9.51 -1.14 -7.89
N VAL A 91 -10.26 -1.51 -6.83
CA VAL A 91 -9.69 -1.77 -5.50
C VAL A 91 -8.95 -3.11 -5.42
N LEU A 92 -9.12 -3.99 -6.42
CA LEU A 92 -8.42 -5.27 -6.52
C LEU A 92 -6.93 -5.13 -6.87
N HIS A 93 -6.47 -3.92 -7.28
CA HIS A 93 -5.07 -3.75 -7.69
C HIS A 93 -4.08 -4.15 -6.58
N GLY A 94 -4.39 -3.89 -5.31
CA GLY A 94 -3.53 -4.31 -4.19
C GLY A 94 -3.42 -5.84 -4.07
N ARG A 95 -4.53 -6.56 -4.25
CA ARG A 95 -4.52 -8.03 -4.28
C ARG A 95 -3.73 -8.56 -5.48
N ALA A 96 -3.99 -8.02 -6.66
CA ALA A 96 -3.27 -8.39 -7.88
C ALA A 96 -1.76 -8.09 -7.77
N ALA A 97 -1.39 -6.94 -7.22
CA ALA A 97 0.00 -6.58 -6.99
C ALA A 97 0.70 -7.53 -6.01
N ALA A 98 0.05 -7.92 -4.93
CA ALA A 98 0.60 -8.90 -3.96
C ALA A 98 0.82 -10.28 -4.60
N VAL A 99 -0.15 -10.77 -5.40
CA VAL A 99 0.00 -12.01 -6.16
C VAL A 99 1.17 -11.91 -7.14
N TYR A 100 1.20 -10.83 -7.92
CA TYR A 100 2.24 -10.63 -8.93
C TYR A 100 3.64 -10.55 -8.31
N LEU A 101 3.78 -9.86 -7.18
CA LEU A 101 5.04 -9.77 -6.43
C LEU A 101 5.49 -11.17 -5.95
N ARG A 102 4.57 -11.98 -5.43
CA ARG A 102 4.86 -13.35 -4.99
C ARG A 102 5.34 -14.23 -6.14
N GLU A 103 4.67 -14.18 -7.28
CA GLU A 103 4.91 -15.10 -8.40
C GLU A 103 6.12 -14.70 -9.24
N HIS A 104 6.26 -13.42 -9.57
CA HIS A 104 7.27 -12.95 -10.52
C HIS A 104 8.55 -12.42 -9.86
N PHE A 105 8.45 -11.93 -8.63
CA PHE A 105 9.61 -11.45 -7.86
C PHE A 105 10.03 -12.40 -6.75
N HIS A 106 9.26 -13.49 -6.54
CA HIS A 106 9.54 -14.56 -5.58
C HIS A 106 9.60 -14.08 -4.12
N VAL A 107 8.90 -13.01 -3.79
CA VAL A 107 8.75 -12.51 -2.43
C VAL A 107 7.84 -13.46 -1.64
N ARG A 108 8.29 -13.87 -0.44
CA ARG A 108 7.58 -14.80 0.45
C ARG A 108 7.27 -14.20 1.82
N ASP A 109 7.61 -12.97 2.04
CA ASP A 109 7.29 -12.25 3.27
C ASP A 109 5.79 -11.92 3.32
N GLU A 110 5.05 -12.67 4.14
CA GLU A 110 3.59 -12.55 4.21
C GLU A 110 3.12 -11.20 4.78
N GLU A 111 3.92 -10.52 5.61
CA GLU A 111 3.56 -9.18 6.08
C GLU A 111 3.70 -8.13 4.98
N VAL A 112 4.75 -8.23 4.14
CA VAL A 112 4.90 -7.39 2.95
C VAL A 112 3.72 -7.61 1.99
N LEU A 113 3.40 -8.87 1.70
CA LEU A 113 2.29 -9.22 0.81
C LEU A 113 0.93 -8.77 1.38
N SER A 114 0.74 -8.89 2.71
CA SER A 114 -0.47 -8.42 3.38
C SER A 114 -0.58 -6.90 3.34
N ALA A 115 0.51 -6.18 3.57
CA ALA A 115 0.52 -4.72 3.48
C ALA A 115 0.10 -4.25 2.09
N ILE A 116 0.65 -4.84 1.03
CA ILE A 116 0.27 -4.52 -0.35
C ILE A 116 -1.19 -4.86 -0.62
N ARG A 117 -1.66 -6.04 -0.20
CA ARG A 117 -3.05 -6.48 -0.41
C ARG A 117 -4.06 -5.54 0.22
N ASN A 118 -3.76 -5.00 1.39
CA ASN A 118 -4.69 -4.24 2.21
C ASN A 118 -4.51 -2.71 2.12
N HIS A 119 -3.50 -2.20 1.40
CA HIS A 119 -3.16 -0.78 1.42
C HIS A 119 -4.31 0.15 1.03
N THR A 120 -5.19 -0.28 0.13
CA THR A 120 -6.29 0.56 -0.39
C THR A 120 -7.44 0.72 0.62
N LEU A 121 -7.83 -0.37 1.25
CA LEU A 121 -9.04 -0.42 2.08
C LEU A 121 -8.75 -0.62 3.58
N GLY A 122 -7.49 -0.87 3.93
CA GLY A 122 -7.12 -1.28 5.27
C GLY A 122 -7.68 -2.66 5.67
N ASN A 123 -7.51 -3.04 6.91
CA ASN A 123 -8.06 -4.25 7.50
C ASN A 123 -8.13 -4.12 9.03
N THR A 124 -8.96 -4.94 9.68
CA THR A 124 -8.94 -5.09 11.14
C THR A 124 -7.63 -5.72 11.60
N GLY A 125 -7.03 -5.18 12.66
CA GLY A 125 -5.78 -5.73 13.21
C GLY A 125 -4.57 -5.57 12.31
N MET A 126 -4.49 -4.48 11.55
CA MET A 126 -3.33 -4.18 10.70
C MET A 126 -2.01 -4.26 11.47
N SER A 127 -1.03 -4.92 10.89
CA SER A 127 0.36 -4.90 11.37
C SER A 127 0.94 -3.48 11.29
N ARG A 128 2.10 -3.27 11.93
CA ARG A 128 2.80 -1.98 11.85
C ARG A 128 3.16 -1.64 10.40
N LEU A 129 3.62 -2.60 9.62
CA LEU A 129 3.96 -2.42 8.22
C LEU A 129 2.74 -2.05 7.36
N GLU A 130 1.58 -2.67 7.60
CA GLU A 130 0.33 -2.33 6.91
C GLU A 130 -0.09 -0.88 7.20
N LYS A 131 -0.03 -0.45 8.46
CA LYS A 131 -0.34 0.94 8.86
C LYS A 131 0.62 1.95 8.24
N ILE A 132 1.92 1.63 8.20
CA ILE A 132 2.94 2.47 7.57
C ILE A 132 2.65 2.65 6.09
N LEU A 133 2.40 1.56 5.35
CA LEU A 133 2.10 1.66 3.93
C LEU A 133 0.81 2.43 3.66
N PHE A 134 -0.24 2.17 4.44
CA PHE A 134 -1.52 2.88 4.34
C PHE A 134 -1.35 4.40 4.53
N CYS A 135 -0.63 4.81 5.58
CA CYS A 135 -0.36 6.23 5.82
C CYS A 135 0.57 6.82 4.75
N ALA A 136 1.60 6.09 4.31
CA ALA A 136 2.54 6.58 3.32
C ALA A 136 1.88 6.81 1.96
N ASP A 137 1.03 5.87 1.50
CA ASP A 137 0.28 6.07 0.27
C ASP A 137 -0.65 7.28 0.35
N TYR A 138 -1.26 7.53 1.51
CA TYR A 138 -2.16 8.67 1.70
C TYR A 138 -1.44 10.00 1.81
N LEU A 139 -0.28 10.06 2.48
CA LEU A 139 0.39 11.29 2.90
C LEU A 139 1.60 11.69 2.04
N GLU A 140 2.03 10.89 1.05
CA GLU A 140 3.23 11.20 0.27
C GLU A 140 3.18 12.62 -0.32
N GLN A 141 4.35 13.23 -0.47
CA GLN A 141 4.50 14.66 -0.76
C GLN A 141 3.93 15.10 -2.13
N GLY A 142 3.87 14.19 -3.11
CA GLY A 142 3.33 14.45 -4.44
C GLY A 142 1.80 14.57 -4.48
N ARG A 143 1.10 14.14 -3.44
CA ARG A 143 -0.38 14.26 -3.35
C ARG A 143 -0.79 15.70 -3.08
N LYS A 144 -1.00 16.47 -4.15
CA LYS A 144 -1.43 17.88 -4.12
C LYS A 144 -2.78 18.11 -3.44
N CYS A 145 -3.56 17.05 -3.27
CA CYS A 145 -4.85 17.11 -2.62
C CYS A 145 -4.79 17.02 -1.09
N ILE A 146 -3.61 16.85 -0.50
CA ILE A 146 -3.38 16.82 0.94
C ILE A 146 -2.66 18.10 1.34
N GLU A 147 -3.28 18.88 2.22
CA GLU A 147 -2.76 20.16 2.69
C GLU A 147 -1.49 19.94 3.53
N PRO A 148 -0.43 20.79 3.37
CA PRO A 148 0.79 20.69 4.17
C PRO A 148 0.52 20.71 5.67
N GLU A 149 -0.37 21.58 6.12
CA GLU A 149 -0.73 21.75 7.54
C GLU A 149 -1.40 20.47 8.11
N PHE A 150 -2.10 19.70 7.26
CA PHE A 150 -2.64 18.40 7.67
C PHE A 150 -1.50 17.41 7.86
N ARG A 151 -0.54 17.31 6.93
CA ARG A 151 0.63 16.45 7.05
C ARG A 151 1.43 16.76 8.30
N ASP A 152 1.80 18.02 8.51
CA ASP A 152 2.59 18.48 9.66
C ASP A 152 1.94 18.08 10.99
N ARG A 153 0.61 18.20 11.08
CA ARG A 153 -0.15 17.79 12.26
C ARG A 153 -0.15 16.28 12.45
N VAL A 154 -0.41 15.53 11.39
CA VAL A 154 -0.49 14.07 11.44
C VAL A 154 0.87 13.45 11.74
N GLU A 155 1.95 14.05 11.28
CA GLU A 155 3.31 13.63 11.60
C GLU A 155 3.68 13.76 13.10
N GLN A 156 2.90 14.42 13.92
CA GLN A 156 3.12 14.46 15.37
C GLN A 156 2.42 13.34 16.13
N LEU A 157 1.52 12.61 15.48
CA LEU A 157 0.68 11.56 16.07
C LEU A 157 1.42 10.22 16.17
N ASP A 158 0.91 9.32 17.00
CA ASP A 158 1.31 7.91 16.91
C ASP A 158 0.75 7.24 15.64
N LEU A 159 1.17 6.02 15.35
CA LEU A 159 0.83 5.36 14.09
C LEU A 159 -0.67 5.02 13.99
N ASP A 160 -1.33 4.68 15.09
CA ASP A 160 -2.75 4.37 15.10
C ASP A 160 -3.59 5.64 14.90
N GLU A 161 -3.19 6.71 15.58
CA GLU A 161 -3.79 8.04 15.41
C GLU A 161 -3.60 8.57 13.97
N MET A 162 -2.43 8.32 13.35
CA MET A 162 -2.18 8.67 11.95
C MET A 162 -3.16 7.96 11.02
N VAL A 163 -3.37 6.66 11.19
CA VAL A 163 -4.34 5.89 10.39
C VAL A 163 -5.74 6.49 10.54
N CYS A 164 -6.18 6.72 11.79
CA CYS A 164 -7.47 7.33 12.06
C CYS A 164 -7.62 8.71 11.38
N ALA A 165 -6.62 9.56 11.53
CA ALA A 165 -6.62 10.89 10.92
C ALA A 165 -6.70 10.83 9.37
N CYS A 166 -5.98 9.91 8.74
CA CYS A 166 -6.05 9.70 7.29
C CYS A 166 -7.44 9.26 6.84
N VAL A 167 -8.05 8.30 7.52
CA VAL A 167 -9.41 7.82 7.19
C VAL A 167 -10.44 8.93 7.39
N GLU A 168 -10.42 9.64 8.51
CA GLU A 168 -11.33 10.76 8.75
C GLU A 168 -11.18 11.87 7.72
N HIS A 169 -9.95 12.22 7.37
CA HIS A 169 -9.69 13.25 6.37
C HIS A 169 -10.22 12.83 5.00
N ASN A 170 -10.02 11.57 4.61
CA ASN A 170 -10.53 11.02 3.36
C ASN A 170 -12.07 11.01 3.32
N THR A 171 -12.71 10.64 4.44
CA THR A 171 -14.18 10.64 4.58
C THR A 171 -14.76 12.07 4.45
N ARG A 172 -14.15 13.07 5.09
CA ARG A 172 -14.58 14.48 4.97
C ARG A 172 -14.49 15.01 3.54
N ARG A 173 -13.67 14.41 2.71
CA ARG A 173 -13.53 14.72 1.28
C ARG A 173 -14.55 14.00 0.38
N GLY A 174 -15.52 13.31 0.98
CA GLY A 174 -16.61 12.63 0.28
C GLY A 174 -16.27 11.24 -0.23
N HIS A 175 -15.23 10.62 0.31
CA HIS A 175 -14.92 9.22 0.05
C HIS A 175 -15.44 8.37 1.22
N ASP A 176 -16.58 7.72 1.02
CA ASP A 176 -17.13 6.84 2.05
C ASP A 176 -16.16 5.67 2.31
N PRO A 177 -15.75 5.46 3.57
CA PRO A 177 -14.87 4.36 3.90
C PRO A 177 -15.61 3.03 3.72
N ALA A 178 -14.91 2.02 3.22
CA ALA A 178 -15.43 0.65 3.20
C ALA A 178 -15.73 0.14 4.61
N ASP A 179 -16.67 -0.81 4.75
CA ASP A 179 -17.01 -1.41 6.04
C ASP A 179 -15.79 -1.93 6.81
N ARG A 180 -14.83 -2.55 6.10
CA ARG A 180 -13.58 -3.02 6.72
C ARG A 180 -12.65 -1.87 7.13
N THR A 181 -12.68 -0.73 6.45
CA THR A 181 -11.96 0.49 6.86
C THR A 181 -12.57 1.04 8.15
N LEU A 182 -13.90 1.05 8.26
CA LEU A 182 -14.60 1.44 9.49
C LEU A 182 -14.35 0.45 10.64
N ALA A 183 -14.18 -0.82 10.34
CA ALA A 183 -13.88 -1.85 11.35
C ALA A 183 -12.49 -1.70 11.98
N MET A 184 -11.58 -0.89 11.41
CA MET A 184 -10.28 -0.58 12.00
C MET A 184 -10.40 0.25 13.28
N TYR A 185 -11.53 0.95 13.49
CA TYR A 185 -11.81 1.78 14.67
C TYR A 185 -12.42 1.00 15.85
N ARG A 186 -12.67 -0.28 15.70
CA ARG A 186 -13.29 -1.15 16.71
C ARG A 186 -12.30 -2.12 17.31
#